data_59cc6878cc9f1dbc8a751be1bb83692f
#
_entry.id   59cc6878cc9f1dbc8a751be1bb83692f
#
_cell.length_a   1.000
_cell.length_b   1.000
_cell.length_c   1.000
_cell.angle_alpha   90.00
_cell.angle_beta   90.00
_cell.angle_gamma   90.00
#
_symmetry.space_group_name_H-M   'P 1'
#
loop_
_entity.id
_entity.type
_entity.pdbx_description
1 polymer ?
#
loop_
_entity_poly.entity_id
_entity_poly.type
_entity_poly.pdbx_seq_one_letter_code
_entity_poly.pdbx_strand_id
1 'polypeptide(L)'
;MDKKLALVVDDEKNIRLTFSETLAQMGFDTRTASNGEKALAKLVDAEFALALLDLRMPGMDGIEVLRRIREKHPEVRVIMITAHGTIESAVEAMKLGAVDFIQKPCTPGEIRGLVGKVMEREAIDESKAMDYPTLIELCKRHVTERQLEKARTVAQKALAIDPGQPEAYNLLGAFLECRGEWVEAQKYYRAALEIDPGFKPAKANLERTASLHKSGKIELWRST
;
A
#
# COMPACT_ATOMS: atom_id res chain seq x y z
N MET A 1 -14.75 -19.46 -9.65
CA MET A 1 -13.91 -18.35 -9.15
C MET A 1 -13.24 -18.85 -7.88
N ASP A 2 -11.93 -18.92 -7.87
CA ASP A 2 -11.20 -19.28 -6.66
C ASP A 2 -11.43 -18.21 -5.58
N LYS A 3 -11.83 -18.68 -4.40
CA LYS A 3 -12.05 -17.78 -3.27
C LYS A 3 -10.71 -17.22 -2.80
N LYS A 4 -10.64 -15.91 -2.59
CA LYS A 4 -9.47 -15.26 -2.00
C LYS A 4 -9.27 -15.73 -0.57
N LEU A 5 -8.03 -16.04 -0.19
CA LEU A 5 -7.69 -16.49 1.15
C LEU A 5 -7.38 -15.29 2.05
N ALA A 6 -7.93 -15.28 3.27
CA ALA A 6 -7.66 -14.27 4.28
C ALA A 6 -7.13 -14.89 5.57
N LEU A 7 -6.16 -14.21 6.21
CA LEU A 7 -5.56 -14.60 7.47
C LEU A 7 -6.08 -13.70 8.59
N VAL A 8 -6.59 -14.29 9.67
CA VAL A 8 -6.99 -13.57 10.89
C VAL A 8 -6.01 -13.92 12.01
N VAL A 9 -5.28 -12.93 12.49
CA VAL A 9 -4.22 -13.07 13.49
C VAL A 9 -4.59 -12.26 14.74
N ASP A 10 -4.86 -12.96 15.83
CA ASP A 10 -5.30 -12.38 17.08
C ASP A 10 -5.11 -13.43 18.19
N ASP A 11 -4.74 -13.08 19.41
CA ASP A 11 -4.58 -14.05 20.50
C ASP A 11 -5.93 -14.46 21.09
N GLU A 12 -6.98 -13.63 20.97
CA GLU A 12 -8.32 -13.91 21.45
C GLU A 12 -9.12 -14.81 20.50
N LYS A 13 -9.50 -16.01 20.95
CA LYS A 13 -10.23 -16.98 20.14
C LYS A 13 -11.57 -16.44 19.60
N ASN A 14 -12.32 -15.69 20.43
CA ASN A 14 -13.63 -15.15 20.04
C ASN A 14 -13.49 -14.11 18.93
N ILE A 15 -12.47 -13.27 18.99
CA ILE A 15 -12.17 -12.27 17.95
C ILE A 15 -11.84 -12.97 16.63
N ARG A 16 -10.95 -13.98 16.66
CA ARG A 16 -10.64 -14.75 15.46
C ARG A 16 -11.88 -15.38 14.83
N LEU A 17 -12.80 -15.93 15.64
CA LEU A 17 -14.03 -16.54 15.15
C LEU A 17 -14.93 -15.49 14.49
N THR A 18 -15.23 -14.40 15.17
CA THR A 18 -16.09 -13.31 14.66
C THR A 18 -15.56 -12.72 13.35
N PHE A 19 -14.26 -12.46 13.26
CA PHE A 19 -13.66 -11.89 12.04
C PHE A 19 -13.60 -12.89 10.91
N SER A 20 -13.33 -14.17 11.21
CA SER A 20 -13.37 -15.23 10.20
C SER A 20 -14.78 -15.42 9.62
N GLU A 21 -15.82 -15.42 10.45
CA GLU A 21 -17.21 -15.48 9.99
C GLU A 21 -17.58 -14.24 9.15
N THR A 22 -17.14 -13.06 9.58
CA THR A 22 -17.37 -11.82 8.84
C THR A 22 -16.74 -11.85 7.45
N LEU A 23 -15.48 -12.30 7.35
CA LEU A 23 -14.78 -12.43 6.07
C LEU A 23 -15.36 -13.55 5.21
N ALA A 24 -15.80 -14.66 5.81
CA ALA A 24 -16.48 -15.74 5.09
C ALA A 24 -17.78 -15.27 4.43
N GLN A 25 -18.55 -14.40 5.10
CA GLN A 25 -19.75 -13.76 4.52
C GLN A 25 -19.42 -12.84 3.34
N MET A 26 -18.18 -12.33 3.26
CA MET A 26 -17.67 -11.53 2.13
C MET A 26 -17.06 -12.40 1.00
N GLY A 27 -17.12 -13.73 1.13
CA GLY A 27 -16.62 -14.64 0.11
C GLY A 27 -15.15 -15.05 0.24
N PHE A 28 -14.49 -14.74 1.36
CA PHE A 28 -13.13 -15.22 1.62
C PHE A 28 -13.14 -16.65 2.18
N ASP A 29 -12.13 -17.43 1.82
CA ASP A 29 -11.71 -18.53 2.66
C ASP A 29 -10.81 -18.00 3.77
N THR A 30 -10.98 -18.47 5.02
CA THR A 30 -10.27 -17.89 6.14
C THR A 30 -9.38 -18.93 6.84
N ARG A 31 -8.17 -18.48 7.20
CA ARG A 31 -7.30 -19.19 8.15
C ARG A 31 -7.03 -18.30 9.35
N THR A 32 -6.83 -18.90 10.52
CA THR A 32 -6.59 -18.15 11.76
C THR A 32 -5.23 -18.49 12.36
N ALA A 33 -4.60 -17.53 13.01
CA ALA A 33 -3.39 -17.72 13.80
C ALA A 33 -3.57 -17.05 15.18
N SER A 34 -3.07 -17.68 16.23
CA SER A 34 -3.20 -17.19 17.61
C SER A 34 -1.97 -16.38 18.09
N ASN A 35 -0.95 -16.20 17.26
CA ASN A 35 0.25 -15.40 17.48
C ASN A 35 1.00 -15.16 16.17
N GLY A 36 2.03 -14.32 16.23
CA GLY A 36 2.82 -13.93 15.07
C GLY A 36 3.57 -15.07 14.40
N GLU A 37 4.17 -15.99 15.16
CA GLU A 37 4.93 -17.13 14.64
C GLU A 37 4.04 -18.05 13.80
N LYS A 38 2.83 -18.36 14.30
CA LYS A 38 1.86 -19.17 13.56
C LYS A 38 1.32 -18.46 12.34
N ALA A 39 1.20 -17.12 12.40
CA ALA A 39 0.80 -16.32 11.24
C ALA A 39 1.85 -16.43 10.13
N LEU A 40 3.12 -16.20 10.44
CA LEU A 40 4.23 -16.30 9.48
C LEU A 40 4.37 -17.69 8.89
N ALA A 41 4.23 -18.76 9.72
CA ALA A 41 4.25 -20.13 9.22
C ALA A 41 3.15 -20.37 8.16
N LYS A 42 1.92 -19.88 8.40
CA LYS A 42 0.80 -20.04 7.44
C LYS A 42 1.01 -19.27 6.14
N LEU A 43 1.69 -18.12 6.18
CA LEU A 43 1.99 -17.32 5.00
C LEU A 43 2.98 -18.01 4.06
N VAL A 44 3.82 -18.90 4.57
CA VAL A 44 4.70 -19.73 3.74
C VAL A 44 3.91 -20.81 2.99
N ASP A 45 2.84 -21.32 3.61
CA ASP A 45 2.08 -22.48 3.09
C ASP A 45 1.00 -22.11 2.06
N ALA A 46 0.64 -20.82 1.93
CA ALA A 46 -0.43 -20.40 1.02
C ALA A 46 -0.35 -18.90 0.69
N GLU A 47 -0.91 -18.52 -0.46
CA GLU A 47 -1.03 -17.13 -0.88
C GLU A 47 -2.28 -16.49 -0.27
N PHE A 48 -2.07 -15.44 0.51
CA PHE A 48 -3.15 -14.69 1.14
C PHE A 48 -3.34 -13.34 0.43
N ALA A 49 -4.59 -12.99 0.17
CA ALA A 49 -4.95 -11.67 -0.34
C ALA A 49 -5.04 -10.61 0.77
N LEU A 50 -5.43 -11.04 1.97
CA LEU A 50 -5.70 -10.14 3.10
C LEU A 50 -5.20 -10.76 4.41
N ALA A 51 -4.68 -9.92 5.32
CA ALA A 51 -4.45 -10.28 6.71
C ALA A 51 -5.11 -9.23 7.63
N LEU A 52 -5.92 -9.68 8.57
CA LEU A 52 -6.36 -8.90 9.73
C LEU A 52 -5.41 -9.23 10.88
N LEU A 53 -4.66 -8.26 11.37
CA LEU A 53 -3.54 -8.48 12.28
C LEU A 53 -3.69 -7.65 13.54
N ASP A 54 -3.78 -8.32 14.68
CA ASP A 54 -3.72 -7.60 15.97
C ASP A 54 -2.32 -7.05 16.23
N LEU A 55 -2.30 -5.84 16.78
CA LEU A 55 -1.07 -5.15 17.13
C LEU A 55 -0.38 -5.80 18.35
N ARG A 56 -1.16 -6.17 19.37
CA ARG A 56 -0.63 -6.68 20.64
C ARG A 56 -0.96 -8.14 20.85
N MET A 57 0.04 -8.97 20.71
CA MET A 57 -0.06 -10.41 20.94
C MET A 57 1.09 -10.89 21.83
N PRO A 58 0.90 -11.96 22.61
CA PRO A 58 2.01 -12.60 23.33
C PRO A 58 3.07 -13.09 22.36
N GLY A 59 4.34 -12.88 22.72
CA GLY A 59 5.50 -13.25 21.91
C GLY A 59 5.83 -12.18 20.87
N MET A 60 5.68 -12.49 19.60
CA MET A 60 5.94 -11.56 18.50
C MET A 60 4.74 -10.60 18.34
N ASP A 61 4.99 -9.29 18.45
CA ASP A 61 3.96 -8.26 18.26
C ASP A 61 3.56 -8.09 16.78
N GLY A 62 2.42 -7.41 16.56
CA GLY A 62 1.88 -7.21 15.21
C GLY A 62 2.74 -6.33 14.32
N ILE A 63 3.53 -5.41 14.88
CA ILE A 63 4.46 -4.56 14.09
C ILE A 63 5.58 -5.40 13.50
N GLU A 64 6.16 -6.30 14.30
CA GLU A 64 7.21 -7.20 13.82
C GLU A 64 6.66 -8.20 12.78
N VAL A 65 5.44 -8.71 13.00
CA VAL A 65 4.75 -9.56 12.00
C VAL A 65 4.54 -8.79 10.69
N LEU A 66 4.05 -7.56 10.75
CA LEU A 66 3.85 -6.69 9.59
C LEU A 66 5.15 -6.47 8.83
N ARG A 67 6.26 -6.18 9.54
CA ARG A 67 7.57 -5.99 8.92
C ARG A 67 8.00 -7.21 8.10
N ARG A 68 7.88 -8.41 8.69
CA ARG A 68 8.21 -9.67 8.01
C ARG A 68 7.28 -10.00 6.85
N ILE A 69 5.99 -9.66 6.97
CA ILE A 69 5.05 -9.78 5.85
C ILE A 69 5.50 -8.88 4.70
N ARG A 70 5.87 -7.62 4.97
CA ARG A 70 6.32 -6.70 3.93
C ARG A 70 7.60 -7.13 3.22
N GLU A 71 8.51 -7.79 3.94
CA GLU A 71 9.76 -8.31 3.38
C GLU A 71 9.55 -9.52 2.48
N LYS A 72 8.66 -10.45 2.86
CA LYS A 72 8.53 -11.76 2.21
C LYS A 72 7.25 -11.93 1.38
N HIS A 73 6.19 -11.22 1.73
CA HIS A 73 4.85 -11.32 1.16
C HIS A 73 4.25 -9.92 0.91
N PRO A 74 4.91 -9.06 0.09
CA PRO A 74 4.49 -7.68 -0.12
C PRO A 74 3.10 -7.54 -0.75
N GLU A 75 2.61 -8.59 -1.40
CA GLU A 75 1.28 -8.66 -2.02
C GLU A 75 0.14 -8.77 -1.01
N VAL A 76 0.40 -9.26 0.22
CA VAL A 76 -0.63 -9.43 1.25
C VAL A 76 -1.10 -8.07 1.77
N ARG A 77 -2.38 -7.79 1.70
CA ARG A 77 -2.98 -6.58 2.31
C ARG A 77 -3.08 -6.76 3.80
N VAL A 78 -2.42 -5.91 4.58
CA VAL A 78 -2.49 -6.01 6.04
C VAL A 78 -3.30 -4.84 6.60
N ILE A 79 -4.40 -5.18 7.26
CA ILE A 79 -5.20 -4.26 8.08
C ILE A 79 -4.85 -4.53 9.54
N MET A 80 -4.38 -3.50 10.25
CA MET A 80 -4.09 -3.61 11.68
C MET A 80 -5.36 -3.45 12.49
N ILE A 81 -5.57 -4.30 13.48
CA ILE A 81 -6.72 -4.24 14.39
C ILE A 81 -6.21 -4.29 15.83
N THR A 82 -6.57 -3.35 16.68
CA THR A 82 -6.04 -3.33 18.05
C THR A 82 -6.97 -2.68 19.07
N ALA A 83 -6.97 -3.18 20.30
CA ALA A 83 -7.64 -2.58 21.43
C ALA A 83 -6.88 -1.36 22.01
N HIS A 84 -5.58 -1.27 21.76
CA HIS A 84 -4.68 -0.28 22.38
C HIS A 84 -3.89 0.50 21.32
N GLY A 85 -4.57 0.95 20.25
CA GLY A 85 -3.95 1.78 19.22
C GLY A 85 -3.73 3.21 19.72
N THR A 86 -2.47 3.64 19.78
CA THR A 86 -2.12 5.05 19.86
C THR A 86 -1.96 5.61 18.46
N ILE A 87 -2.00 6.94 18.32
CA ILE A 87 -1.72 7.60 17.02
C ILE A 87 -0.34 7.17 16.51
N GLU A 88 0.65 7.08 17.41
CA GLU A 88 2.02 6.68 17.09
C GLU A 88 2.08 5.26 16.49
N SER A 89 1.38 4.29 17.11
CA SER A 89 1.36 2.91 16.62
C SER A 89 0.64 2.77 15.27
N ALA A 90 -0.43 3.54 15.06
CA ALA A 90 -1.11 3.59 13.77
C ALA A 90 -0.21 4.20 12.69
N VAL A 91 0.47 5.31 13.00
CA VAL A 91 1.43 5.95 12.08
C VAL A 91 2.60 5.01 11.76
N GLU A 92 3.13 4.28 12.76
CA GLU A 92 4.19 3.30 12.54
C GLU A 92 3.73 2.16 11.63
N ALA A 93 2.55 1.59 11.88
CA ALA A 93 1.97 0.54 11.05
C ALA A 93 1.78 1.00 9.59
N MET A 94 1.25 2.21 9.39
CA MET A 94 1.07 2.79 8.05
C MET A 94 2.42 3.03 7.35
N LYS A 95 3.44 3.53 8.06
CA LYS A 95 4.80 3.69 7.51
C LYS A 95 5.44 2.35 7.11
N LEU A 96 5.14 1.28 7.82
CA LEU A 96 5.57 -0.07 7.49
C LEU A 96 4.76 -0.71 6.36
N GLY A 97 3.71 -0.05 5.89
CA GLY A 97 2.92 -0.49 4.75
C GLY A 97 1.62 -1.23 5.11
N ALA A 98 1.10 -1.11 6.34
CA ALA A 98 -0.29 -1.47 6.59
C ALA A 98 -1.19 -0.66 5.64
N VAL A 99 -2.23 -1.29 5.09
CA VAL A 99 -3.13 -0.61 4.15
C VAL A 99 -4.22 0.17 4.87
N ASP A 100 -4.53 -0.24 6.11
CA ASP A 100 -5.47 0.48 6.97
C ASP A 100 -5.32 0.03 8.43
N PHE A 101 -6.06 0.69 9.33
CA PHE A 101 -6.00 0.48 10.76
C PHE A 101 -7.40 0.68 11.36
N ILE A 102 -7.83 -0.20 12.27
CA ILE A 102 -9.10 -0.08 12.99
C ILE A 102 -8.92 -0.37 14.48
N GLN A 103 -9.61 0.39 15.32
CA GLN A 103 -9.56 0.21 16.77
C GLN A 103 -10.67 -0.72 17.25
N LYS A 104 -10.35 -1.67 18.15
CA LYS A 104 -11.32 -2.44 18.93
C LYS A 104 -11.93 -1.57 20.04
N PRO A 105 -13.22 -1.74 20.37
CA PRO A 105 -14.16 -2.69 19.79
C PRO A 105 -14.64 -2.22 18.41
N CYS A 106 -14.66 -3.14 17.45
CA CYS A 106 -15.18 -2.89 16.11
C CYS A 106 -16.26 -3.91 15.77
N THR A 107 -17.28 -3.45 15.06
CA THR A 107 -18.42 -4.27 14.65
C THR A 107 -18.11 -5.04 13.36
N PRO A 108 -18.80 -6.18 13.09
CA PRO A 108 -18.72 -6.85 11.80
C PRO A 108 -19.03 -5.94 10.60
N GLY A 109 -19.91 -4.92 10.79
CA GLY A 109 -20.25 -3.95 9.76
C GLY A 109 -19.07 -3.03 9.41
N GLU A 110 -18.33 -2.57 10.40
CA GLU A 110 -17.12 -1.73 10.21
C GLU A 110 -16.01 -2.54 9.52
N ILE A 111 -15.81 -3.79 9.91
CA ILE A 111 -14.85 -4.69 9.24
C ILE A 111 -15.24 -4.89 7.78
N ARG A 112 -16.53 -5.18 7.48
CA ARG A 112 -16.99 -5.32 6.09
C ARG A 112 -16.76 -4.04 5.28
N GLY A 113 -17.10 -2.89 5.84
CA GLY A 113 -16.92 -1.60 5.18
C GLY A 113 -15.44 -1.31 4.87
N LEU A 114 -14.55 -1.59 5.83
CA LEU A 114 -13.12 -1.36 5.67
C LEU A 114 -12.50 -2.34 4.66
N VAL A 115 -12.74 -3.63 4.82
CA VAL A 115 -12.26 -4.67 3.89
C VAL A 115 -12.81 -4.43 2.49
N GLY A 116 -14.09 -4.06 2.35
CA GLY A 116 -14.69 -3.69 1.06
C GLY A 116 -13.90 -2.57 0.38
N LYS A 117 -13.64 -1.46 1.06
CA LYS A 117 -12.84 -0.34 0.53
C LYS A 117 -11.42 -0.76 0.12
N VAL A 118 -10.76 -1.59 0.94
CA VAL A 118 -9.42 -2.09 0.65
C VAL A 118 -9.43 -2.99 -0.59
N MET A 119 -10.43 -3.86 -0.72
CA MET A 119 -10.55 -4.79 -1.84
C MET A 119 -11.07 -4.13 -3.12
N GLU A 120 -11.92 -3.09 -3.01
CA GLU A 120 -12.35 -2.28 -4.16
C GLU A 120 -11.18 -1.52 -4.79
N ARG A 121 -10.25 -1.02 -3.99
CA ARG A 121 -8.99 -0.44 -4.49
C ARG A 121 -8.15 -1.46 -5.29
N GLU A 122 -8.32 -2.77 -5.03
CA GLU A 122 -7.72 -3.84 -5.85
C GLU A 122 -8.46 -4.12 -7.15
N ALA A 123 -9.77 -3.92 -7.17
CA ALA A 123 -10.62 -4.23 -8.33
C ALA A 123 -10.44 -3.25 -9.50
N ILE A 124 -9.55 -2.26 -9.37
CA ILE A 124 -8.95 -1.59 -10.51
C ILE A 124 -8.06 -2.64 -11.20
N ASP A 125 -8.70 -3.46 -12.02
CA ASP A 125 -8.06 -4.48 -12.83
C ASP A 125 -7.03 -3.80 -13.76
N GLU A 126 -5.75 -4.11 -13.58
CA GLU A 126 -4.66 -3.56 -14.38
C GLU A 126 -4.90 -3.75 -15.89
N SER A 127 -5.61 -4.81 -16.27
CA SER A 127 -5.97 -5.10 -17.66
C SER A 127 -7.08 -4.21 -18.20
N LYS A 128 -7.87 -3.58 -17.33
CA LYS A 128 -9.00 -2.68 -17.67
C LYS A 128 -8.70 -1.19 -17.45
N ALA A 129 -7.55 -0.85 -16.88
CA ALA A 129 -7.12 0.53 -16.71
C ALA A 129 -6.79 1.14 -18.09
N MET A 130 -7.80 1.74 -18.72
CA MET A 130 -7.72 2.31 -20.08
C MET A 130 -7.60 3.84 -20.10
N ASP A 131 -7.90 4.53 -19.00
CA ASP A 131 -7.80 5.98 -18.91
C ASP A 131 -6.68 6.46 -18.00
N TYR A 132 -6.20 7.68 -18.27
CA TYR A 132 -5.08 8.28 -17.54
C TYR A 132 -5.32 8.40 -16.02
N PRO A 133 -6.47 8.93 -15.53
CA PRO A 133 -6.74 9.04 -14.10
C PRO A 133 -6.66 7.69 -13.38
N THR A 134 -7.25 6.65 -13.97
CA THR A 134 -7.23 5.29 -13.41
C THR A 134 -5.81 4.74 -13.32
N LEU A 135 -4.97 4.95 -14.36
CA LEU A 135 -3.57 4.55 -14.33
C LEU A 135 -2.77 5.31 -13.26
N ILE A 136 -3.03 6.58 -13.05
CA ILE A 136 -2.35 7.36 -11.99
C ILE A 136 -2.74 6.83 -10.60
N GLU A 137 -4.02 6.52 -10.34
CA GLU A 137 -4.44 5.92 -9.07
C GLU A 137 -3.85 4.52 -8.87
N LEU A 138 -3.79 3.71 -9.93
CA LEU A 138 -3.11 2.42 -9.90
C LEU A 138 -1.62 2.56 -9.60
N CYS A 139 -0.95 3.53 -10.20
CA CYS A 139 0.45 3.85 -9.93
C CYS A 139 0.66 4.23 -8.47
N LYS A 140 -0.18 5.11 -7.89
CA LYS A 140 -0.15 5.49 -6.48
C LYS A 140 -0.30 4.27 -5.57
N ARG A 141 -1.21 3.35 -5.90
CA ARG A 141 -1.39 2.10 -5.17
C ARG A 141 -0.09 1.28 -5.16
N HIS A 142 0.52 1.03 -6.32
CA HIS A 142 1.77 0.28 -6.39
C HIS A 142 2.92 0.95 -5.65
N VAL A 143 3.00 2.28 -5.63
CA VAL A 143 3.97 3.01 -4.81
C VAL A 143 3.74 2.75 -3.32
N THR A 144 2.50 2.80 -2.85
CA THR A 144 2.14 2.54 -1.45
C THR A 144 2.49 1.10 -1.05
N GLU A 145 2.30 0.15 -1.98
CA GLU A 145 2.62 -1.27 -1.80
C GLU A 145 4.10 -1.60 -2.00
N ARG A 146 4.95 -0.60 -2.24
CA ARG A 146 6.38 -0.74 -2.54
C ARG A 146 6.70 -1.60 -3.77
N GLN A 147 5.73 -1.78 -4.67
CA GLN A 147 5.89 -2.50 -5.94
C GLN A 147 6.43 -1.54 -7.03
N LEU A 148 7.62 -1.01 -6.82
CA LEU A 148 8.15 0.11 -7.61
C LEU A 148 8.26 -0.19 -9.11
N GLU A 149 8.63 -1.40 -9.52
CA GLU A 149 8.72 -1.76 -10.94
C GLU A 149 7.35 -1.82 -11.61
N LYS A 150 6.31 -2.29 -10.90
CA LYS A 150 4.92 -2.23 -11.40
C LYS A 150 4.44 -0.78 -11.50
N ALA A 151 4.68 0.02 -10.46
CA ALA A 151 4.34 1.44 -10.47
C ALA A 151 4.98 2.16 -11.66
N ARG A 152 6.26 1.89 -11.94
CA ARG A 152 6.97 2.43 -13.10
C ARG A 152 6.30 2.03 -14.42
N THR A 153 5.99 0.75 -14.59
CA THR A 153 5.32 0.25 -15.80
C THR A 153 3.97 0.92 -16.02
N VAL A 154 3.19 1.11 -14.95
CA VAL A 154 1.88 1.79 -15.02
C VAL A 154 2.06 3.28 -15.33
N ALA A 155 3.05 3.96 -14.75
CA ALA A 155 3.35 5.36 -15.08
C ALA A 155 3.77 5.53 -16.56
N GLN A 156 4.52 4.58 -17.12
CA GLN A 156 4.85 4.59 -18.55
C GLN A 156 3.61 4.39 -19.44
N LYS A 157 2.67 3.52 -19.04
CA LYS A 157 1.38 3.36 -19.73
C LYS A 157 0.56 4.64 -19.68
N ALA A 158 0.48 5.29 -18.51
CA ALA A 158 -0.22 6.56 -18.35
C ALA A 158 0.37 7.64 -19.28
N LEU A 159 1.70 7.75 -19.33
CA LEU A 159 2.41 8.66 -20.22
C LEU A 159 2.10 8.41 -21.70
N ALA A 160 1.99 7.14 -22.10
CA ALA A 160 1.66 6.78 -23.48
C ALA A 160 0.21 7.13 -23.87
N ILE A 161 -0.72 7.13 -22.90
CA ILE A 161 -2.14 7.48 -23.11
C ILE A 161 -2.34 9.00 -23.17
N ASP A 162 -1.78 9.73 -22.23
CA ASP A 162 -1.87 11.19 -22.20
C ASP A 162 -0.53 11.82 -21.82
N PRO A 163 0.32 12.14 -22.82
CA PRO A 163 1.60 12.79 -22.57
C PRO A 163 1.47 14.28 -22.18
N GLY A 164 0.26 14.85 -22.20
CA GLY A 164 -0.01 16.23 -21.80
C GLY A 164 -0.20 16.43 -20.30
N GLN A 165 0.01 15.41 -19.47
CA GLN A 165 -0.20 15.47 -18.03
C GLN A 165 1.13 15.36 -17.25
N PRO A 166 1.39 16.24 -16.26
CA PRO A 166 2.67 16.32 -15.58
C PRO A 166 2.91 15.18 -14.57
N GLU A 167 1.85 14.53 -14.05
CA GLU A 167 1.95 13.55 -12.98
C GLU A 167 2.79 12.34 -13.35
N ALA A 168 2.59 11.78 -14.56
CA ALA A 168 3.33 10.60 -15.01
C ALA A 168 4.84 10.89 -15.16
N TYR A 169 5.20 12.06 -15.67
CA TYR A 169 6.60 12.49 -15.74
C TYR A 169 7.21 12.63 -14.36
N ASN A 170 6.52 13.30 -13.43
CA ASN A 170 7.01 13.43 -12.06
C ASN A 170 7.23 12.06 -11.38
N LEU A 171 6.31 11.12 -11.55
CA LEU A 171 6.44 9.76 -11.02
C LEU A 171 7.64 9.04 -11.62
N LEU A 172 7.84 9.09 -12.93
CA LEU A 172 9.00 8.48 -13.60
C LEU A 172 10.32 9.10 -13.13
N GLY A 173 10.36 10.43 -12.95
CA GLY A 173 11.49 11.11 -12.35
C GLY A 173 11.79 10.61 -10.93
N ALA A 174 10.75 10.42 -10.10
CA ALA A 174 10.89 9.91 -8.74
C ALA A 174 11.45 8.47 -8.70
N PHE A 175 11.05 7.60 -9.63
CA PHE A 175 11.61 6.25 -9.72
C PHE A 175 13.08 6.24 -10.10
N LEU A 176 13.48 7.07 -11.04
CA LEU A 176 14.88 7.23 -11.41
C LEU A 176 15.72 7.77 -10.26
N GLU A 177 15.17 8.72 -9.53
CA GLU A 177 15.80 9.26 -8.35
C GLU A 177 16.02 8.21 -7.25
N CYS A 178 15.02 7.36 -6.97
CA CYS A 178 15.16 6.24 -6.04
C CYS A 178 16.27 5.26 -6.43
N ARG A 179 16.64 5.21 -7.70
CA ARG A 179 17.75 4.40 -8.23
C ARG A 179 19.09 5.13 -8.25
N GLY A 180 19.11 6.40 -7.83
CA GLY A 180 20.31 7.25 -7.88
C GLY A 180 20.61 7.83 -9.27
N GLU A 181 19.69 7.71 -10.22
CA GLU A 181 19.80 8.21 -11.59
C GLU A 181 19.37 9.70 -11.66
N TRP A 182 20.06 10.56 -10.91
CA TRP A 182 19.67 11.95 -10.64
C TRP A 182 19.52 12.81 -11.89
N VAL A 183 20.44 12.66 -12.84
CA VAL A 183 20.44 13.48 -14.07
C VAL A 183 19.23 13.17 -14.94
N GLU A 184 18.89 11.89 -15.07
CA GLU A 184 17.71 11.46 -15.82
C GLU A 184 16.42 11.85 -15.07
N ALA A 185 16.38 11.72 -13.74
CA ALA A 185 15.26 12.18 -12.93
C ALA A 185 14.95 13.66 -13.17
N GLN A 186 15.98 14.52 -13.19
CA GLN A 186 15.80 15.95 -13.45
C GLN A 186 15.22 16.25 -14.83
N LYS A 187 15.54 15.45 -15.86
CA LYS A 187 14.92 15.60 -17.20
C LYS A 187 13.41 15.40 -17.13
N TYR A 188 12.98 14.37 -16.42
CA TYR A 188 11.57 14.09 -16.24
C TYR A 188 10.84 15.17 -15.41
N TYR A 189 11.47 15.68 -14.36
CA TYR A 189 10.88 16.79 -13.58
C TYR A 189 10.76 18.08 -14.41
N ARG A 190 11.74 18.40 -15.26
CA ARG A 190 11.64 19.52 -16.20
C ARG A 190 10.53 19.33 -17.21
N ALA A 191 10.40 18.13 -17.79
CA ALA A 191 9.31 17.82 -18.72
C ALA A 191 7.94 18.02 -18.05
N ALA A 192 7.77 17.60 -16.79
CA ALA A 192 6.54 17.85 -16.04
C ALA A 192 6.26 19.37 -15.89
N LEU A 193 7.30 20.19 -15.66
CA LEU A 193 7.18 21.65 -15.52
C LEU A 193 7.00 22.38 -16.85
N GLU A 194 7.43 21.81 -17.96
CA GLU A 194 7.12 22.32 -19.31
C GLU A 194 5.63 22.19 -19.62
N ILE A 195 4.99 21.10 -19.12
CA ILE A 195 3.56 20.86 -19.27
C ILE A 195 2.74 21.75 -18.31
N ASP A 196 3.08 21.73 -17.03
CA ASP A 196 2.45 22.59 -16.00
C ASP A 196 3.52 23.26 -15.14
N PRO A 197 3.88 24.52 -15.42
CA PRO A 197 4.85 25.29 -14.62
C PRO A 197 4.43 25.46 -13.16
N GLY A 198 3.13 25.29 -12.84
CA GLY A 198 2.57 25.34 -11.49
C GLY A 198 2.58 24.00 -10.76
N PHE A 199 3.09 22.93 -11.36
CA PHE A 199 3.07 21.59 -10.76
C PHE A 199 4.07 21.46 -9.62
N LYS A 200 3.61 21.75 -8.40
CA LYS A 200 4.41 21.82 -7.19
C LYS A 200 5.31 20.59 -6.92
N PRO A 201 4.82 19.32 -7.10
CA PRO A 201 5.67 18.16 -6.84
C PRO A 201 6.94 18.14 -7.69
N ALA A 202 6.83 18.37 -8.99
CA ALA A 202 8.01 18.37 -9.87
C ALA A 202 8.97 19.52 -9.56
N LYS A 203 8.44 20.70 -9.20
CA LYS A 203 9.25 21.84 -8.79
C LYS A 203 10.08 21.53 -7.55
N ALA A 204 9.44 21.00 -6.49
CA ALA A 204 10.11 20.63 -5.25
C ALA A 204 11.17 19.54 -5.47
N ASN A 205 10.85 18.52 -6.28
CA ASN A 205 11.76 17.43 -6.61
C ASN A 205 12.98 17.94 -7.44
N LEU A 206 12.74 18.82 -8.40
CA LEU A 206 13.82 19.40 -9.21
C LEU A 206 14.76 20.27 -8.36
N GLU A 207 14.23 21.15 -7.52
CA GLU A 207 15.00 21.99 -6.61
C GLU A 207 15.84 21.14 -5.65
N ARG A 208 15.25 20.11 -5.06
CA ARG A 208 15.94 19.19 -4.15
C ARG A 208 17.05 18.40 -4.85
N THR A 209 16.80 17.85 -6.05
CA THR A 209 17.80 17.07 -6.80
C THR A 209 18.92 17.93 -7.39
N ALA A 210 18.70 19.23 -7.57
CA ALA A 210 19.70 20.18 -8.02
C ALA A 210 20.58 20.70 -6.86
N SER A 211 20.17 20.53 -5.60
CA SER A 211 20.94 21.00 -4.44
C SER A 211 22.16 20.11 -4.17
N LEU A 212 23.20 20.69 -3.57
CA LEU A 212 24.40 19.95 -3.15
C LEU A 212 24.10 18.89 -2.07
N HIS A 213 23.08 19.16 -1.24
CA HIS A 213 22.58 18.25 -0.22
C HIS A 213 21.25 17.68 -0.69
N LYS A 214 21.28 16.55 -1.38
CA LYS A 214 20.10 15.85 -1.92
C LYS A 214 19.26 15.19 -0.80
N SER A 215 18.89 15.97 0.22
CA SER A 215 18.11 15.54 1.37
C SER A 215 16.67 16.02 1.25
N GLY A 216 15.73 15.26 1.79
CA GLY A 216 14.32 15.61 1.81
C GLY A 216 13.41 14.53 1.19
N LYS A 217 12.11 14.73 1.35
CA LYS A 217 11.09 13.81 0.86
C LYS A 217 10.85 14.01 -0.65
N ILE A 218 10.71 12.91 -1.38
CA ILE A 218 10.26 12.95 -2.77
C ILE A 218 8.77 13.25 -2.80
N GLU A 219 8.37 14.27 -3.55
CA GLU A 219 6.98 14.64 -3.73
C GLU A 219 6.41 13.91 -4.97
N LEU A 220 5.44 13.02 -4.75
CA LEU A 220 4.90 12.16 -5.82
C LEU A 220 3.66 12.75 -6.48
N TRP A 221 2.81 13.44 -5.72
CA TRP A 221 1.56 14.05 -6.20
C TRP A 221 1.22 15.31 -5.42
N ARG A 222 0.25 16.07 -5.91
CA ARG A 222 -0.24 17.28 -5.20
C ARG A 222 -0.77 16.86 -3.82
N SER A 223 -0.29 17.51 -2.78
CA SER A 223 -0.93 17.41 -1.46
C SER A 223 -2.29 18.11 -1.55
N THR A 224 -3.34 17.40 -1.22
CA THR A 224 -4.71 17.97 -1.07
C THR A 224 -4.76 18.88 0.12
#